data_fc6a09e9e7db23bb5449e69ec540ddb3
#
_entry.id   fc6a09e9e7db23bb5449e69ec540ddb3
#
_cell.length_a   1.000
_cell.length_b   1.000
_cell.length_c   1.000
_cell.angle_alpha   90.00
_cell.angle_beta   90.00
_cell.angle_gamma   90.00
#
_symmetry.space_group_name_H-M   'P 1'
#
loop_
_entity.id
_entity.type
_entity.pdbx_description
1 polymer ?
#
loop_
_entity_poly.entity_id
_entity_poly.type
_entity_poly.pdbx_seq_one_letter_code
_entity_poly.pdbx_strand_id
1 'polypeptide(L)'
;MWKQGLATSKTQWNLLITSNEIITGHLKNSIENQMKTKPTTEKLFRIKKKVVFLKKVLKYPLEWPAEFPSCLIFTHQKENFILTSKPLQQTSFLTGELIQFNSPSIEDAIKEICRLAEIEADKIFSLTTPSKLTTLTIKTILKFPYHFFHSLILKKGFREGFEGITFSVMRSMISPLALFRYFEKYFRNGKRIAAKLSSLKSILIIKVRGAGDLIITTPFIRNIKNLLPHAK
;
A
#
# COMPACT_ATOMS: atom_id res chain seq x y z
N MET A 1 12.48 1.48 -4.45
CA MET A 1 12.76 1.44 -5.91
C MET A 1 12.53 2.78 -6.62
N TRP A 2 11.32 3.34 -6.70
CA TRP A 2 11.07 4.57 -7.46
C TRP A 2 11.87 5.80 -6.98
N LYS A 3 12.08 5.95 -5.66
CA LYS A 3 12.90 7.03 -5.09
C LYS A 3 14.35 6.97 -5.57
N GLN A 4 14.92 5.77 -5.67
CA GLN A 4 16.28 5.57 -6.17
C GLN A 4 16.37 5.92 -7.66
N GLY A 5 15.42 5.45 -8.48
CA GLY A 5 15.35 5.79 -9.90
C GLY A 5 15.24 7.30 -10.13
N LEU A 6 14.41 7.99 -9.32
CA LEU A 6 14.28 9.45 -9.41
C LEU A 6 15.56 10.15 -8.98
N ALA A 7 16.23 9.69 -7.92
CA ALA A 7 17.48 10.27 -7.42
C ALA A 7 18.62 10.17 -8.45
N THR A 8 18.71 9.03 -9.16
CA THR A 8 19.78 8.77 -10.14
C THR A 8 19.52 9.39 -11.52
N SER A 9 18.28 9.83 -11.79
CA SER A 9 17.92 10.44 -13.07
C SER A 9 18.72 11.72 -13.33
N LYS A 10 19.28 11.86 -14.55
CA LYS A 10 20.00 13.03 -15.03
C LYS A 10 19.18 13.92 -15.96
N THR A 11 17.92 13.52 -16.25
CA THR A 11 17.04 14.25 -17.16
C THR A 11 16.42 15.48 -16.49
N GLN A 12 16.15 16.53 -17.27
CA GLN A 12 15.51 17.75 -16.75
C GLN A 12 14.08 17.49 -16.28
N TRP A 13 13.36 16.60 -16.97
CA TRP A 13 11.99 16.21 -16.66
C TRP A 13 11.93 14.72 -16.32
N ASN A 14 11.18 14.40 -15.29
CA ASN A 14 10.98 13.03 -14.83
C ASN A 14 9.48 12.73 -14.77
N LEU A 15 9.03 11.76 -15.54
CA LEU A 15 7.66 11.29 -15.51
C LEU A 15 7.58 10.05 -14.62
N LEU A 16 6.79 10.17 -13.56
CA LEU A 16 6.50 9.05 -12.63
C LEU A 16 5.15 8.44 -13.00
N ILE A 17 5.19 7.21 -13.45
CA ILE A 17 4.02 6.39 -13.78
C ILE A 17 4.23 4.97 -13.27
N THR A 18 3.14 4.22 -13.09
CA THR A 18 3.18 2.80 -12.74
C THR A 18 3.08 1.93 -14.00
N SER A 19 3.48 0.67 -13.90
CA SER A 19 3.50 -0.27 -15.04
C SER A 19 2.12 -0.58 -15.63
N ASN A 20 1.07 -0.32 -14.87
CA ASN A 20 -0.33 -0.50 -15.28
C ASN A 20 -1.01 0.78 -15.78
N GLU A 21 -0.23 1.81 -16.10
CA GLU A 21 -0.72 3.10 -16.59
C GLU A 21 -0.34 3.32 -18.05
N ILE A 22 -1.30 3.80 -18.84
CA ILE A 22 -1.11 4.16 -20.26
C ILE A 22 -1.33 5.65 -20.44
N ILE A 23 -0.40 6.28 -21.16
CA ILE A 23 -0.46 7.69 -21.52
C ILE A 23 -1.40 7.88 -22.70
N THR A 24 -2.42 8.75 -22.56
CA THR A 24 -3.29 9.13 -23.68
C THR A 24 -2.56 10.09 -24.65
N GLY A 25 -2.98 10.14 -25.92
CA GLY A 25 -2.40 11.06 -26.91
C GLY A 25 -2.50 12.53 -26.49
N HIS A 26 -3.61 12.94 -25.87
CA HIS A 26 -3.76 14.29 -25.33
C HIS A 26 -2.77 14.61 -24.21
N LEU A 27 -2.54 13.63 -23.31
CA LEU A 27 -1.56 13.80 -22.24
C LEU A 27 -0.14 13.86 -22.81
N LYS A 28 0.19 13.01 -23.79
CA LYS A 28 1.48 13.05 -24.49
C LYS A 28 1.79 14.43 -25.03
N ASN A 29 0.86 15.00 -25.81
CA ASN A 29 1.01 16.35 -26.39
C ASN A 29 1.17 17.43 -25.30
N SER A 30 0.42 17.30 -24.18
CA SER A 30 0.55 18.23 -23.06
C SER A 30 1.92 18.15 -22.39
N ILE A 31 2.46 16.96 -22.21
CA ILE A 31 3.82 16.73 -21.68
C ILE A 31 4.85 17.35 -22.61
N GLU A 32 4.79 17.06 -23.92
CA GLU A 32 5.72 17.59 -24.90
C GLU A 32 5.71 19.12 -24.94
N ASN A 33 4.53 19.75 -24.85
CA ASN A 33 4.41 21.20 -24.80
C ASN A 33 5.03 21.79 -23.52
N GLN A 34 4.85 21.14 -22.38
CA GLN A 34 5.49 21.57 -21.12
C GLN A 34 7.01 21.41 -21.16
N MET A 35 7.52 20.36 -21.83
CA MET A 35 8.97 20.15 -21.96
C MET A 35 9.65 21.19 -22.85
N LYS A 36 8.93 21.75 -23.83
CA LYS A 36 9.42 22.84 -24.70
C LYS A 36 9.49 24.19 -24.00
N THR A 37 8.62 24.41 -23.03
CA THR A 37 8.60 25.65 -22.24
C THR A 37 9.66 25.55 -21.14
N LYS A 38 10.68 26.41 -21.20
CA LYS A 38 11.65 26.52 -20.07
C LYS A 38 10.87 26.98 -18.84
N PRO A 39 10.83 26.21 -17.77
CA PRO A 39 10.11 26.63 -16.57
C PRO A 39 10.88 27.76 -15.89
N THR A 40 10.23 28.90 -15.78
CA THR A 40 10.73 30.06 -15.01
C THR A 40 10.57 29.86 -13.51
N THR A 41 9.78 28.88 -13.08
CA THR A 41 9.54 28.52 -11.69
C THR A 41 9.47 26.99 -11.56
N GLU A 42 9.90 26.50 -10.42
CA GLU A 42 9.86 25.08 -10.05
C GLU A 42 8.43 24.52 -10.14
N LYS A 43 8.18 23.59 -11.05
CA LYS A 43 6.84 23.06 -11.26
C LYS A 43 6.78 21.55 -11.11
N LEU A 44 5.84 21.12 -10.30
CA LEU A 44 5.32 19.75 -10.22
C LEU A 44 3.94 19.73 -10.89
N PHE A 45 3.75 18.88 -11.88
CA PHE A 45 2.47 18.69 -12.54
C PHE A 45 1.86 17.37 -12.11
N ARG A 46 0.62 17.43 -11.60
CA ARG A 46 -0.18 16.25 -11.33
C ARG A 46 -0.93 15.82 -12.59
N ILE A 47 -1.13 14.52 -12.73
CA ILE A 47 -1.82 13.93 -13.86
C ILE A 47 -3.14 13.34 -13.37
N LYS A 48 -4.22 13.67 -14.05
CA LYS A 48 -5.53 13.07 -13.79
C LYS A 48 -5.54 11.62 -14.26
N LYS A 49 -6.17 10.74 -13.47
CA LYS A 49 -6.28 9.32 -13.80
C LYS A 49 -7.71 8.92 -14.08
N LYS A 50 -7.90 8.09 -15.09
CA LYS A 50 -9.10 7.28 -15.30
C LYS A 50 -8.78 5.83 -15.01
N VAL A 51 -9.60 5.20 -14.22
CA VAL A 51 -9.41 3.80 -13.81
C VAL A 51 -10.25 2.90 -14.71
N VAL A 52 -9.62 1.86 -15.25
CA VAL A 52 -10.30 0.73 -15.87
C VAL A 52 -10.43 -0.38 -14.83
N PHE A 53 -11.66 -0.74 -14.48
CA PHE A 53 -11.98 -1.77 -13.52
C PHE A 53 -13.01 -2.72 -14.09
N LEU A 54 -12.76 -4.03 -14.01
CA LEU A 54 -13.60 -5.07 -14.63
C LEU A 54 -13.90 -4.77 -16.11
N LYS A 55 -12.87 -4.39 -16.88
CA LYS A 55 -12.92 -4.02 -18.30
C LYS A 55 -13.75 -2.76 -18.64
N LYS A 56 -14.25 -2.04 -17.63
CA LYS A 56 -14.98 -0.79 -17.80
C LYS A 56 -14.16 0.42 -17.39
N VAL A 57 -14.15 1.45 -18.23
CA VAL A 57 -13.58 2.75 -17.88
C VAL A 57 -14.54 3.46 -16.93
N LEU A 58 -14.11 3.72 -15.71
CA LEU A 58 -14.89 4.45 -14.72
C LEU A 58 -14.88 5.95 -15.06
N LYS A 59 -16.07 6.54 -15.15
CA LYS A 59 -16.25 7.97 -15.47
C LYS A 59 -15.94 8.88 -14.28
N TYR A 60 -16.22 8.38 -13.08
CA TYR A 60 -16.02 9.14 -11.84
C TYR A 60 -14.64 8.87 -11.23
N PRO A 61 -14.09 9.82 -10.44
CA PRO A 61 -12.71 9.76 -9.94
C PRO A 61 -12.56 8.73 -8.79
N LEU A 62 -12.79 7.47 -9.12
CA LEU A 62 -12.51 6.35 -8.25
C LEU A 62 -11.03 5.97 -8.43
N GLU A 63 -10.24 6.11 -7.37
CA GLU A 63 -8.79 5.86 -7.42
C GLU A 63 -8.40 4.77 -6.43
N TRP A 64 -7.54 3.84 -6.88
CA TRP A 64 -6.82 2.97 -5.97
C TRP A 64 -5.77 3.76 -5.18
N PRO A 65 -5.48 3.34 -3.95
CA PRO A 65 -4.30 3.83 -3.24
C PRO A 65 -3.05 3.52 -4.08
N ALA A 66 -2.29 4.54 -4.41
CA ALA A 66 -1.03 4.39 -5.11
C ALA A 66 0.15 4.60 -4.15
N GLU A 67 1.26 3.93 -4.40
CA GLU A 67 2.49 4.11 -3.63
C GLU A 67 3.07 5.51 -3.80
N PHE A 68 2.82 6.11 -4.95
CA PHE A 68 3.21 7.48 -5.29
C PHE A 68 2.21 8.08 -6.28
N PRO A 69 2.04 9.41 -6.28
CA PRO A 69 1.20 10.09 -7.26
C PRO A 69 1.85 10.05 -8.64
N SER A 70 1.07 9.77 -9.69
CA SER A 70 1.56 9.92 -11.06
C SER A 70 1.71 11.40 -11.40
N CYS A 71 2.89 11.81 -11.75
CA CYS A 71 3.24 13.22 -11.93
C CYS A 71 4.43 13.41 -12.86
N LEU A 72 4.51 14.60 -13.43
CA LEU A 72 5.67 15.09 -14.15
C LEU A 72 6.43 16.06 -13.23
N ILE A 73 7.69 15.76 -12.98
CA ILE A 73 8.54 16.49 -12.03
C ILE A 73 9.71 17.12 -12.77
N PHE A 74 9.95 18.41 -12.55
CA PHE A 74 11.18 19.07 -12.97
C PHE A 74 12.32 18.74 -12.00
N THR A 75 13.53 18.60 -12.52
CA THR A 75 14.70 18.06 -11.78
C THR A 75 14.99 18.79 -10.48
N HIS A 76 14.86 20.10 -10.42
CA HIS A 76 15.09 20.88 -9.20
C HIS A 76 14.17 20.50 -8.02
N GLN A 77 13.02 19.89 -8.28
CA GLN A 77 12.07 19.53 -7.22
C GLN A 77 12.14 18.07 -6.78
N LYS A 78 12.96 17.25 -7.45
CA LYS A 78 13.02 15.82 -7.15
C LYS A 78 13.46 15.53 -5.71
N GLU A 79 14.38 16.30 -5.15
CA GLU A 79 14.86 16.10 -3.77
C GLU A 79 13.76 16.37 -2.75
N ASN A 80 13.05 17.49 -2.87
CA ASN A 80 11.92 17.82 -2.00
C ASN A 80 10.79 16.77 -2.13
N PHE A 81 10.52 16.30 -3.34
CA PHE A 81 9.52 15.27 -3.57
C PHE A 81 9.93 13.91 -3.00
N ILE A 82 11.21 13.53 -3.11
CA ILE A 82 11.74 12.30 -2.52
C ILE A 82 11.63 12.33 -0.99
N LEU A 83 11.95 13.45 -0.38
CA LEU A 83 11.93 13.63 1.08
C LEU A 83 10.50 13.60 1.65
N THR A 84 9.62 14.39 1.07
CA THR A 84 8.27 14.58 1.64
C THR A 84 7.27 13.56 1.16
N SER A 85 7.45 12.99 -0.04
CA SER A 85 6.45 12.15 -0.74
C SER A 85 5.07 12.82 -0.85
N LYS A 86 5.00 14.14 -0.59
CA LYS A 86 3.79 14.95 -0.64
C LYS A 86 3.86 15.90 -1.82
N PRO A 87 2.74 16.19 -2.47
CA PRO A 87 2.70 17.24 -3.48
C PRO A 87 3.02 18.58 -2.83
N LEU A 88 3.94 19.33 -3.43
CA LEU A 88 4.22 20.71 -3.06
C LEU A 88 2.96 21.57 -3.21
N GLN A 89 2.87 22.65 -2.43
CA GLN A 89 1.68 23.52 -2.35
C GLN A 89 1.24 24.13 -3.69
N GLN A 90 2.15 24.29 -4.65
CA GLN A 90 1.85 24.78 -6.00
C GLN A 90 1.93 23.66 -7.03
N THR A 91 0.85 22.88 -7.16
CA THR A 91 0.74 21.83 -8.17
C THR A 91 -0.29 22.21 -9.22
N SER A 92 0.14 22.31 -10.46
CA SER A 92 -0.75 22.44 -11.63
C SER A 92 -1.15 21.05 -12.14
N PHE A 93 -2.31 20.96 -12.80
CA PHE A 93 -2.71 19.74 -13.50
C PHE A 93 -2.35 19.83 -14.96
N LEU A 94 -1.77 18.77 -15.52
CA LEU A 94 -1.63 18.61 -16.96
C LEU A 94 -2.98 18.37 -17.60
N THR A 95 -3.15 18.90 -18.82
CA THR A 95 -4.30 18.58 -19.66
C THR A 95 -4.12 17.18 -20.24
N GLY A 96 -5.21 16.40 -20.21
CA GLY A 96 -5.18 14.98 -20.58
C GLY A 96 -5.23 14.07 -19.36
N GLU A 97 -5.35 12.79 -19.64
CA GLU A 97 -5.61 11.78 -18.62
C GLU A 97 -4.70 10.58 -18.80
N LEU A 98 -4.38 9.94 -17.71
CA LEU A 98 -3.71 8.66 -17.62
C LEU A 98 -4.76 7.56 -17.46
N ILE A 99 -4.70 6.53 -18.27
CA ILE A 99 -5.58 5.36 -18.11
C ILE A 99 -4.84 4.35 -17.25
N GLN A 100 -5.38 4.09 -16.08
CA GLN A 100 -4.84 3.10 -15.16
C GLN A 100 -5.64 1.81 -15.27
N PHE A 101 -5.00 0.76 -15.75
CA PHE A 101 -5.57 -0.58 -15.79
C PHE A 101 -5.41 -1.23 -14.41
N ASN A 102 -6.47 -1.16 -13.64
CA ASN A 102 -6.56 -1.96 -12.44
C ASN A 102 -7.19 -3.30 -12.80
N SER A 103 -7.19 -4.23 -12.11
CA SER A 103 -7.76 -5.56 -12.12
C SER A 103 -8.80 -5.83 -13.22
N PRO A 104 -8.44 -6.57 -14.27
CA PRO A 104 -9.38 -6.98 -15.32
C PRO A 104 -10.41 -8.00 -14.81
N SER A 105 -10.13 -8.66 -13.69
CA SER A 105 -10.99 -9.63 -13.00
C SER A 105 -11.12 -9.32 -11.52
N ILE A 106 -12.12 -9.92 -10.87
CA ILE A 106 -12.29 -9.86 -9.41
C ILE A 106 -11.10 -10.51 -8.70
N GLU A 107 -10.59 -11.61 -9.25
CA GLU A 107 -9.44 -12.32 -8.70
C GLU A 107 -8.19 -11.42 -8.65
N ASP A 108 -7.90 -10.70 -9.74
CA ASP A 108 -6.78 -9.77 -9.79
C ASP A 108 -6.98 -8.59 -8.83
N ALA A 109 -8.23 -8.13 -8.68
CA ALA A 109 -8.57 -7.10 -7.71
C ALA A 109 -8.30 -7.56 -6.27
N ILE A 110 -8.64 -8.80 -5.94
CA ILE A 110 -8.36 -9.39 -4.62
C ILE A 110 -6.85 -9.49 -4.37
N LYS A 111 -6.08 -9.97 -5.36
CA LYS A 111 -4.61 -10.03 -5.27
C LYS A 111 -4.02 -8.65 -4.99
N GLU A 112 -4.49 -7.64 -5.71
CA GLU A 112 -4.01 -6.26 -5.52
C GLU A 112 -4.40 -5.69 -4.15
N ILE A 113 -5.61 -5.94 -3.66
CA ILE A 113 -6.03 -5.55 -2.31
C ILE A 113 -5.13 -6.20 -1.25
N CYS A 114 -4.83 -7.50 -1.40
CA CYS A 114 -3.94 -8.21 -0.48
C CYS A 114 -2.53 -7.60 -0.50
N ARG A 115 -2.01 -7.23 -1.68
CA ARG A 115 -0.71 -6.57 -1.82
C ARG A 115 -0.69 -5.18 -1.16
N LEU A 116 -1.73 -4.38 -1.37
CA LEU A 116 -1.85 -3.06 -0.75
C LEU A 116 -2.04 -3.14 0.76
N ALA A 117 -2.80 -4.12 1.23
CA ALA A 117 -2.96 -4.38 2.66
C ALA A 117 -1.64 -4.77 3.33
N GLU A 118 -0.79 -5.54 2.64
CA GLU A 118 0.55 -5.90 3.12
C GLU A 118 1.42 -4.66 3.32
N ILE A 119 1.47 -3.77 2.31
CA ILE A 119 2.24 -2.51 2.37
C ILE A 119 1.72 -1.60 3.51
N GLU A 120 0.41 -1.51 3.68
CA GLU A 120 -0.18 -0.71 4.76
C GLU A 120 0.10 -1.34 6.14
N ALA A 121 0.07 -2.66 6.24
CA ALA A 121 0.44 -3.39 7.46
C ALA A 121 1.90 -3.15 7.86
N ASP A 122 2.84 -3.13 6.90
CA ASP A 122 4.24 -2.82 7.16
C ASP A 122 4.44 -1.40 7.68
N LYS A 123 3.72 -0.43 7.11
CA LYS A 123 3.71 0.96 7.62
C LYS A 123 3.19 1.03 9.05
N ILE A 124 2.11 0.32 9.35
CA ILE A 124 1.55 0.25 10.69
C ILE A 124 2.58 -0.37 11.65
N PHE A 125 3.22 -1.47 11.23
CA PHE A 125 4.21 -2.18 12.06
C PHE A 125 5.42 -1.32 12.39
N SER A 126 5.89 -0.50 11.45
CA SER A 126 7.04 0.39 11.64
C SER A 126 6.75 1.60 12.53
N LEU A 127 5.49 2.07 12.58
CA LEU A 127 5.10 3.32 13.25
C LEU A 127 4.40 3.11 14.60
N THR A 128 3.96 1.89 14.91
CA THR A 128 3.07 1.66 16.05
C THR A 128 3.79 1.01 17.22
N THR A 129 3.70 1.64 18.38
CA THR A 129 4.09 1.04 19.66
C THR A 129 2.94 0.20 20.24
N PRO A 130 3.22 -0.88 20.99
CA PRO A 130 2.20 -1.76 21.56
C PRO A 130 1.13 -1.06 22.40
N SER A 131 1.49 0.05 23.06
CA SER A 131 0.58 0.83 23.91
C SER A 131 -0.56 1.52 23.15
N LYS A 132 -0.42 1.72 21.84
CA LYS A 132 -1.42 2.40 21.00
C LYS A 132 -2.30 1.44 20.18
N LEU A 133 -2.21 0.14 20.46
CA LEU A 133 -2.85 -0.89 19.63
C LEU A 133 -4.38 -0.78 19.61
N THR A 134 -5.01 -0.56 20.77
CA THR A 134 -6.48 -0.43 20.86
C THR A 134 -7.00 0.75 20.06
N THR A 135 -6.36 1.90 20.20
CA THR A 135 -6.72 3.11 19.45
C THR A 135 -6.54 2.92 17.94
N LEU A 136 -5.47 2.22 17.53
CA LEU A 136 -5.23 1.89 16.14
C LEU A 136 -6.33 0.98 15.58
N THR A 137 -6.70 -0.06 16.33
CA THR A 137 -7.74 -1.01 15.91
C THR A 137 -9.07 -0.30 15.69
N ILE A 138 -9.52 0.52 16.64
CA ILE A 138 -10.76 1.29 16.52
C ILE A 138 -10.71 2.23 15.30
N LYS A 139 -9.62 3.00 15.16
CA LYS A 139 -9.45 3.92 14.03
C LYS A 139 -9.48 3.17 12.68
N THR A 140 -8.88 1.99 12.60
CA THR A 140 -8.82 1.22 11.36
C THR A 140 -10.17 0.60 11.01
N ILE A 141 -10.92 0.11 12.00
CA ILE A 141 -12.28 -0.39 11.79
C ILE A 141 -13.20 0.72 11.31
N LEU A 142 -13.10 1.93 11.89
CA LEU A 142 -13.90 3.09 11.46
C LEU A 142 -13.52 3.61 10.08
N LYS A 143 -12.31 3.35 9.60
CA LYS A 143 -11.91 3.68 8.22
C LYS A 143 -12.69 2.89 7.17
N PHE A 144 -13.13 1.65 7.46
CA PHE A 144 -13.88 0.84 6.51
C PHE A 144 -15.19 1.52 6.06
N PRO A 145 -16.15 1.82 6.95
CA PRO A 145 -17.37 2.50 6.53
C PRO A 145 -17.08 3.89 5.96
N TYR A 146 -16.11 4.62 6.50
CA TYR A 146 -15.72 5.92 5.95
C TYR A 146 -15.28 5.80 4.48
N HIS A 147 -14.34 4.93 4.15
CA HIS A 147 -13.86 4.75 2.77
C HIS A 147 -14.95 4.21 1.85
N PHE A 148 -15.81 3.34 2.35
CA PHE A 148 -16.93 2.82 1.59
C PHE A 148 -17.90 3.93 1.20
N PHE A 149 -18.44 4.66 2.17
CA PHE A 149 -19.39 5.74 1.90
C PHE A 149 -18.77 6.91 1.14
N HIS A 150 -17.52 7.26 1.44
CA HIS A 150 -16.78 8.27 0.69
C HIS A 150 -16.65 7.89 -0.79
N SER A 151 -16.28 6.64 -1.09
CA SER A 151 -16.11 6.16 -2.47
C SER A 151 -17.46 6.02 -3.18
N LEU A 152 -18.45 5.45 -2.50
CA LEU A 152 -19.76 5.18 -3.07
C LEU A 152 -20.58 6.45 -3.30
N ILE A 153 -20.64 7.33 -2.30
CA ILE A 153 -21.51 8.51 -2.32
C ILE A 153 -20.76 9.76 -2.81
N LEU A 154 -19.70 10.17 -2.10
CA LEU A 154 -18.98 11.42 -2.40
C LEU A 154 -18.28 11.37 -3.75
N LYS A 155 -17.66 10.24 -4.10
CA LYS A 155 -17.06 10.03 -5.42
C LYS A 155 -18.05 9.52 -6.46
N LYS A 156 -19.36 9.47 -6.13
CA LYS A 156 -20.44 9.04 -7.02
C LYS A 156 -20.25 7.62 -7.60
N GLY A 157 -19.58 6.72 -6.86
CA GLY A 157 -19.34 5.35 -7.30
C GLY A 157 -20.64 4.58 -7.61
N PHE A 158 -21.76 4.89 -6.93
CA PHE A 158 -23.06 4.29 -7.20
C PHE A 158 -23.54 4.54 -8.64
N ARG A 159 -23.12 5.64 -9.29
CA ARG A 159 -23.46 5.95 -10.68
C ARG A 159 -22.72 5.10 -11.72
N GLU A 160 -21.68 4.42 -11.31
CA GLU A 160 -20.96 3.47 -12.16
C GLU A 160 -21.63 2.09 -12.20
N GLY A 161 -22.72 1.90 -11.43
CA GLY A 161 -23.41 0.62 -11.34
C GLY A 161 -22.65 -0.41 -10.52
N PHE A 162 -22.73 -1.67 -10.95
CA PHE A 162 -22.13 -2.81 -10.26
C PHE A 162 -20.61 -2.62 -10.07
N GLU A 163 -19.90 -2.16 -11.09
CA GLU A 163 -18.44 -1.98 -11.05
C GLU A 163 -18.02 -0.92 -10.01
N GLY A 164 -18.77 0.16 -9.90
CA GLY A 164 -18.50 1.20 -8.93
C GLY A 164 -18.79 0.78 -7.50
N ILE A 165 -19.86 0.02 -7.28
CA ILE A 165 -20.17 -0.57 -5.96
C ILE A 165 -19.09 -1.55 -5.56
N THR A 166 -18.76 -2.50 -6.45
CA THR A 166 -17.72 -3.52 -6.23
C THR A 166 -16.37 -2.86 -5.94
N PHE A 167 -15.99 -1.84 -6.72
CA PHE A 167 -14.78 -1.07 -6.49
C PHE A 167 -14.77 -0.43 -5.08
N SER A 168 -15.89 0.18 -4.67
CA SER A 168 -16.00 0.85 -3.37
C SER A 168 -15.89 -0.12 -2.20
N VAL A 169 -16.50 -1.30 -2.30
CA VAL A 169 -16.37 -2.38 -1.32
C VAL A 169 -14.91 -2.83 -1.24
N MET A 170 -14.32 -3.20 -2.37
CA MET A 170 -12.96 -3.73 -2.44
C MET A 170 -11.93 -2.74 -1.90
N ARG A 171 -12.05 -1.47 -2.28
CA ARG A 171 -11.16 -0.41 -1.79
C ARG A 171 -11.27 -0.23 -0.26
N SER A 172 -12.47 -0.31 0.29
CA SER A 172 -12.68 -0.15 1.73
C SER A 172 -12.10 -1.31 2.55
N MET A 173 -11.96 -2.51 1.95
CA MET A 173 -11.40 -3.69 2.62
C MET A 173 -9.87 -3.61 2.85
N ILE A 174 -9.16 -2.70 2.19
CA ILE A 174 -7.70 -2.61 2.33
C ILE A 174 -7.29 -2.36 3.79
N SER A 175 -7.92 -1.40 4.46
CA SER A 175 -7.55 -1.06 5.85
C SER A 175 -7.87 -2.17 6.87
N PRO A 176 -9.03 -2.82 6.86
CA PRO A 176 -9.27 -3.99 7.73
C PRO A 176 -8.30 -5.14 7.46
N LEU A 177 -8.05 -5.46 6.18
CA LEU A 177 -7.08 -6.50 5.83
C LEU A 177 -5.67 -6.16 6.28
N ALA A 178 -5.26 -4.90 6.18
CA ALA A 178 -3.97 -4.43 6.69
C ALA A 178 -3.87 -4.63 8.22
N LEU A 179 -4.96 -4.40 8.94
CA LEU A 179 -5.01 -4.66 10.38
C LEU A 179 -4.87 -6.15 10.70
N PHE A 180 -5.55 -7.04 9.96
CA PHE A 180 -5.40 -8.48 10.14
C PHE A 180 -3.98 -8.96 9.81
N ARG A 181 -3.38 -8.44 8.73
CA ARG A 181 -1.97 -8.71 8.40
C ARG A 181 -1.01 -8.20 9.45
N TYR A 182 -1.28 -7.02 10.02
CA TYR A 182 -0.51 -6.49 11.14
C TYR A 182 -0.57 -7.43 12.35
N PHE A 183 -1.76 -7.90 12.73
CA PHE A 183 -1.91 -8.85 13.83
C PHE A 183 -1.20 -10.18 13.54
N GLU A 184 -1.34 -10.71 12.34
CA GLU A 184 -0.62 -11.92 11.94
C GLU A 184 0.89 -11.75 12.11
N LYS A 185 1.47 -10.66 11.59
CA LYS A 185 2.89 -10.34 11.76
C LYS A 185 3.29 -10.16 13.23
N TYR A 186 2.45 -9.47 14.00
CA TYR A 186 2.69 -9.23 15.42
C TYR A 186 2.71 -10.53 16.21
N PHE A 187 1.78 -11.45 15.94
CA PHE A 187 1.72 -12.75 16.60
C PHE A 187 2.84 -13.68 16.12
N ARG A 188 3.11 -13.72 14.81
CA ARG A 188 4.21 -14.55 14.25
C ARG A 188 5.59 -14.13 14.73
N ASN A 189 5.85 -12.84 14.79
CA ASN A 189 7.16 -12.33 15.25
C ASN A 189 7.39 -12.52 16.76
N GLY A 190 6.45 -13.15 17.45
CA GLY A 190 6.65 -13.63 18.81
C GLY A 190 6.95 -12.55 19.85
N LYS A 191 6.86 -11.25 19.51
CA LYS A 191 7.14 -10.18 20.48
C LYS A 191 6.32 -10.30 21.76
N ARG A 192 5.08 -10.79 21.64
CA ARG A 192 4.21 -11.06 22.81
C ARG A 192 4.51 -12.41 23.43
N ILE A 193 4.85 -13.40 22.61
CA ILE A 193 5.22 -14.75 23.04
C ILE A 193 6.60 -14.71 23.68
N ALA A 194 7.58 -14.01 23.08
CA ALA A 194 8.94 -13.88 23.65
C ALA A 194 8.92 -13.17 25.01
N ALA A 195 8.15 -12.09 25.18
CA ALA A 195 8.03 -11.42 26.46
C ALA A 195 7.36 -12.30 27.54
N LYS A 196 6.38 -13.13 27.15
CA LYS A 196 5.73 -14.08 28.05
C LYS A 196 6.59 -15.33 28.29
N LEU A 197 7.35 -15.76 27.28
CA LEU A 197 8.26 -16.87 27.36
C LEU A 197 9.51 -16.52 28.18
N SER A 198 10.03 -15.28 28.11
CA SER A 198 11.19 -14.85 28.91
C SER A 198 10.93 -14.90 30.43
N SER A 199 9.68 -14.93 30.85
CA SER A 199 9.30 -15.11 32.26
C SER A 199 9.16 -16.59 32.69
N LEU A 200 9.22 -17.53 31.74
CA LEU A 200 9.08 -18.96 32.04
C LEU A 200 10.39 -19.54 32.58
N LYS A 201 10.32 -20.13 33.77
CA LYS A 201 11.45 -20.80 34.41
C LYS A 201 11.64 -22.26 33.95
N SER A 202 10.57 -22.89 33.46
CA SER A 202 10.60 -24.28 33.00
C SER A 202 9.54 -24.54 31.94
N ILE A 203 9.82 -25.45 31.01
CA ILE A 203 8.92 -25.86 29.94
C ILE A 203 8.82 -27.38 29.95
N LEU A 204 7.63 -27.91 30.16
CA LEU A 204 7.36 -29.33 30.03
C LEU A 204 6.81 -29.61 28.63
N ILE A 205 7.50 -30.44 27.86
CA ILE A 205 7.08 -30.90 26.53
C ILE A 205 6.57 -32.33 26.66
N ILE A 206 5.25 -32.51 26.58
CA ILE A 206 4.63 -33.85 26.60
C ILE A 206 4.37 -34.26 25.16
N LYS A 207 4.92 -35.41 24.77
CA LYS A 207 4.71 -36.00 23.46
C LYS A 207 3.90 -37.29 23.59
N VAL A 208 2.84 -37.41 22.82
CA VAL A 208 1.86 -38.50 22.93
C VAL A 208 1.99 -39.57 21.83
N ARG A 209 2.85 -39.41 20.80
CA ARG A 209 2.97 -40.36 19.66
C ARG A 209 4.44 -40.66 19.29
N GLY A 210 4.59 -41.83 18.63
CA GLY A 210 5.75 -42.59 18.19
C GLY A 210 7.09 -41.90 17.87
N ALA A 211 8.14 -42.71 17.78
CA ALA A 211 9.56 -42.28 17.64
C ALA A 211 9.86 -41.39 16.40
N GLY A 212 9.12 -41.59 15.27
CA GLY A 212 9.33 -40.81 14.05
C GLY A 212 9.07 -39.30 14.20
N ASP A 213 8.11 -38.94 15.06
CA ASP A 213 7.80 -37.52 15.32
C ASP A 213 8.87 -36.84 16.21
N LEU A 214 9.74 -37.59 16.87
CA LEU A 214 10.83 -37.06 17.69
C LEU A 214 11.82 -36.27 16.80
N ILE A 215 12.04 -36.75 15.60
CA ILE A 215 12.93 -36.12 14.62
C ILE A 215 12.35 -34.78 14.17
N ILE A 216 11.02 -34.72 13.99
CA ILE A 216 10.32 -33.47 13.57
C ILE A 216 10.26 -32.45 14.70
N THR A 217 10.23 -32.89 15.98
CA THR A 217 10.21 -31.98 17.14
C THR A 217 11.58 -31.46 17.53
N THR A 218 12.66 -32.07 17.08
CA THR A 218 14.04 -31.67 17.41
C THR A 218 14.36 -30.22 16.99
N PRO A 219 14.01 -29.73 15.78
CA PRO A 219 14.20 -28.32 15.42
C PRO A 219 13.38 -27.37 16.29
N PHE A 220 12.18 -27.79 16.70
CA PHE A 220 11.32 -27.01 17.59
C PHE A 220 11.94 -26.87 18.99
N ILE A 221 12.41 -27.95 19.57
CA ILE A 221 13.08 -27.95 20.87
C ILE A 221 14.37 -27.11 20.83
N ARG A 222 15.17 -27.23 19.74
CA ARG A 222 16.36 -26.41 19.54
C ARG A 222 16.03 -24.91 19.46
N ASN A 223 14.97 -24.55 18.74
CA ASN A 223 14.53 -23.17 18.64
C ASN A 223 14.02 -22.62 19.99
N ILE A 224 13.28 -23.42 20.78
CA ILE A 224 12.89 -23.04 22.15
C ILE A 224 14.10 -22.83 23.03
N LYS A 225 15.11 -23.74 22.97
CA LYS A 225 16.31 -23.62 23.78
C LYS A 225 17.16 -22.40 23.41
N ASN A 226 17.17 -22.00 22.12
CA ASN A 226 17.83 -20.78 21.67
C ASN A 226 17.08 -19.52 22.12
N LEU A 227 15.74 -19.56 22.15
CA LEU A 227 14.90 -18.44 22.58
C LEU A 227 14.87 -18.27 24.11
N LEU A 228 15.08 -19.35 24.84
CA LEU A 228 15.00 -19.42 26.32
C LEU A 228 16.17 -20.17 26.92
N PRO A 229 17.38 -19.60 26.84
CA PRO A 229 18.58 -20.30 27.33
C PRO A 229 18.56 -20.56 28.84
N HIS A 230 17.74 -19.85 29.58
CA HIS A 230 17.61 -19.95 31.05
C HIS A 230 16.51 -20.89 31.53
N ALA A 231 15.63 -21.39 30.62
CA ALA A 231 14.56 -22.32 30.98
C ALA A 231 15.10 -23.78 31.04
N LYS A 232 14.75 -24.46 32.13
CA LYS A 232 15.02 -25.90 32.32
C LYS A 232 13.91 -26.75 31.76
#